data_cb660c207a45ab333c087e71fd11fcbf
#
_entry.id   cb660c207a45ab333c087e71fd11fcbf
#
_cell.length_a   1.000
_cell.length_b   1.000
_cell.length_c   1.000
_cell.angle_alpha   90.00
_cell.angle_beta   90.00
_cell.angle_gamma   90.00
#
_symmetry.space_group_name_H-M   'P 1'
#
loop_
_entity.id
_entity.type
_entity.pdbx_description
1 polymer ?
#
loop_
_entity_poly.entity_id
_entity_poly.type
_entity_poly.pdbx_seq_one_letter_code
_entity_poly.pdbx_strand_id
1 'polypeptide(L)'
;GFVNEQWLSDMKAETSALTGLEFDLGNEKTFTFGLDDRQRQDLINKNSKLDNYFDSYVQSDGSWDYDSLNSHRAIIDNIDSIVSSTYRQGLSDGQKNVVQSAANVSTQTPQSTPQGTQTNKLAEQVQNILRGNSSKLTFKI
;
A
#
# COMPACT_ATOMS: atom_id res chain seq x y z
N GLY A 1 -7.23 8.08 -28.03
CA GLY A 1 -6.67 7.32 -26.93
C GLY A 1 -6.08 5.99 -27.36
N PHE A 2 -5.37 5.36 -26.49
CA PHE A 2 -4.78 4.04 -26.75
C PHE A 2 -5.68 2.87 -26.30
N VAL A 3 -6.74 3.13 -25.54
CA VAL A 3 -7.68 2.09 -25.09
C VAL A 3 -8.57 1.68 -26.27
N ASN A 4 -8.29 0.52 -26.85
CA ASN A 4 -9.06 -0.06 -27.94
C ASN A 4 -9.38 -1.53 -27.62
N GLU A 5 -10.05 -2.24 -28.53
CA GLU A 5 -10.49 -3.61 -28.30
C GLU A 5 -9.32 -4.57 -28.02
N GLN A 6 -8.23 -4.46 -28.75
CA GLN A 6 -7.06 -5.30 -28.55
C GLN A 6 -6.41 -5.02 -27.21
N TRP A 7 -6.22 -3.74 -26.91
CA TRP A 7 -5.65 -3.33 -25.63
C TRP A 7 -6.50 -3.82 -24.45
N LEU A 8 -7.84 -3.68 -24.56
CA LEU A 8 -8.76 -4.15 -23.52
C LEU A 8 -8.67 -5.66 -23.31
N SER A 9 -8.59 -6.42 -24.40
CA SER A 9 -8.46 -7.88 -24.34
C SER A 9 -7.18 -8.29 -23.64
N ASP A 10 -6.05 -7.69 -24.03
CA ASP A 10 -4.75 -7.98 -23.44
C ASP A 10 -4.70 -7.56 -21.96
N MET A 11 -5.19 -6.38 -21.65
CA MET A 11 -5.26 -5.87 -20.29
C MET A 11 -6.09 -6.78 -19.38
N LYS A 12 -7.26 -7.21 -19.84
CA LYS A 12 -8.13 -8.10 -19.05
C LYS A 12 -7.45 -9.44 -18.79
N ALA A 13 -6.80 -10.02 -19.80
CA ALA A 13 -6.08 -11.28 -19.65
C ALA A 13 -4.95 -11.17 -18.62
N GLU A 14 -4.11 -10.15 -18.75
CA GLU A 14 -2.98 -9.93 -17.85
C GLU A 14 -3.44 -9.60 -16.43
N THR A 15 -4.45 -8.74 -16.28
CA THR A 15 -4.94 -8.33 -14.98
C THR A 15 -5.62 -9.49 -14.25
N SER A 16 -6.36 -10.32 -14.98
CA SER A 16 -7.00 -11.52 -14.39
C SER A 16 -6.00 -12.53 -13.86
N ALA A 17 -4.80 -12.56 -14.43
CA ALA A 17 -3.73 -13.46 -14.00
C ALA A 17 -2.91 -12.90 -12.83
N LEU A 18 -3.09 -11.64 -12.47
CA LEU A 18 -2.33 -10.99 -11.40
C LEU A 18 -2.79 -11.51 -10.03
N THR A 19 -1.89 -12.18 -9.33
CA THR A 19 -2.21 -12.81 -8.04
C THR A 19 -1.87 -11.94 -6.84
N GLY A 20 -0.98 -10.97 -7.02
CA GLY A 20 -0.55 -10.10 -5.94
C GLY A 20 0.62 -9.23 -6.32
N LEU A 21 1.05 -8.45 -5.36
CA LEU A 21 2.19 -7.55 -5.47
C LEU A 21 3.26 -8.01 -4.49
N GLU A 22 4.49 -8.11 -4.95
CA GLU A 22 5.61 -8.51 -4.11
C GLU A 22 6.53 -7.32 -3.87
N PHE A 23 6.88 -7.10 -2.61
CA PHE A 23 7.75 -6.01 -2.19
C PHE A 23 8.99 -6.56 -1.53
N ASP A 24 10.15 -6.04 -1.93
CA ASP A 24 11.43 -6.34 -1.30
C ASP A 24 11.59 -5.48 -0.05
N LEU A 25 11.73 -6.14 1.09
CA LEU A 25 11.90 -5.48 2.39
C LEU A 25 13.36 -5.34 2.80
N GLY A 26 14.28 -5.83 1.99
CA GLY A 26 15.69 -5.93 2.33
C GLY A 26 16.02 -7.20 3.11
N ASN A 27 17.31 -7.53 3.21
CA ASN A 27 17.82 -8.72 3.91
C ASN A 27 17.13 -10.03 3.46
N GLU A 28 16.90 -10.17 2.17
CA GLU A 28 16.30 -11.36 1.55
C GLU A 28 14.86 -11.62 2.02
N LYS A 29 14.19 -10.61 2.59
CA LYS A 29 12.80 -10.70 3.00
C LYS A 29 11.89 -10.02 2.01
N THR A 30 10.73 -10.62 1.78
CA THR A 30 9.70 -10.09 0.88
C THR A 30 8.36 -10.00 1.61
N PHE A 31 7.55 -9.07 1.16
CA PHE A 31 6.15 -8.95 1.58
C PHE A 31 5.27 -9.09 0.35
N THR A 32 4.27 -9.96 0.43
CA THR A 32 3.32 -10.16 -0.66
C THR A 32 1.95 -9.63 -0.26
N PHE A 33 1.46 -8.67 -1.04
CA PHE A 33 0.09 -8.18 -0.92
C PHE A 33 -0.77 -8.95 -1.93
N GLY A 34 -1.57 -9.89 -1.44
CA GLY A 34 -2.43 -10.71 -2.29
C GLY A 34 -3.59 -9.90 -2.85
N LEU A 35 -3.92 -10.17 -4.11
CA LEU A 35 -5.08 -9.59 -4.78
C LEU A 35 -6.16 -10.66 -4.97
N ASP A 36 -7.35 -10.37 -4.46
CA ASP A 36 -8.50 -11.24 -4.66
C ASP A 36 -9.24 -10.90 -5.97
N ASP A 37 -10.28 -11.67 -6.28
CA ASP A 37 -11.05 -11.49 -7.52
C ASP A 37 -11.69 -10.12 -7.61
N ARG A 38 -12.18 -9.59 -6.49
CA ARG A 38 -12.80 -8.26 -6.45
C ARG A 38 -11.77 -7.17 -6.78
N GLN A 39 -10.57 -7.26 -6.21
CA GLN A 39 -9.50 -6.29 -6.47
C GLN A 39 -9.05 -6.35 -7.92
N ARG A 40 -8.94 -7.55 -8.50
CA ARG A 40 -8.62 -7.70 -9.92
C ARG A 40 -9.72 -7.09 -10.80
N GLN A 41 -10.99 -7.32 -10.46
CA GLN A 41 -12.10 -6.75 -11.22
C GLN A 41 -12.12 -5.24 -11.12
N ASP A 42 -11.83 -4.67 -9.95
CA ASP A 42 -11.70 -3.23 -9.77
C ASP A 42 -10.59 -2.64 -10.65
N LEU A 43 -9.45 -3.34 -10.74
CA LEU A 43 -8.36 -2.92 -11.63
C LEU A 43 -8.79 -2.94 -13.09
N ILE A 44 -9.46 -4.00 -13.51
CA ILE A 44 -9.98 -4.11 -14.89
C ILE A 44 -10.91 -2.93 -15.21
N ASN A 45 -11.82 -2.62 -14.30
CA ASN A 45 -12.77 -1.52 -14.47
C ASN A 45 -12.05 -0.17 -14.59
N LYS A 46 -11.09 0.08 -13.73
CA LYS A 46 -10.30 1.31 -13.75
C LYS A 46 -9.44 1.41 -15.01
N ASN A 47 -8.78 0.33 -15.38
CA ASN A 47 -7.93 0.29 -16.57
C ASN A 47 -8.73 0.45 -17.85
N SER A 48 -9.97 -0.01 -17.88
CA SER A 48 -10.87 0.18 -19.05
C SER A 48 -11.15 1.66 -19.33
N LYS A 49 -10.94 2.52 -18.35
CA LYS A 49 -11.12 3.98 -18.45
C LYS A 49 -9.79 4.73 -18.37
N LEU A 50 -8.70 4.08 -18.74
CA LEU A 50 -7.37 4.65 -18.56
C LEU A 50 -7.14 5.92 -19.38
N ASP A 51 -7.78 6.05 -20.56
CA ASP A 51 -7.72 7.27 -21.35
C ASP A 51 -8.25 8.50 -20.58
N ASN A 52 -9.09 8.26 -19.57
CA ASN A 52 -9.70 9.30 -18.74
C ASN A 52 -9.08 9.35 -17.33
N TYR A 53 -7.89 8.77 -17.17
CA TYR A 53 -7.26 8.64 -15.86
C TYR A 53 -7.14 9.98 -15.12
N PHE A 54 -6.71 11.02 -15.84
CA PHE A 54 -6.47 12.32 -15.22
C PHE A 54 -7.75 13.09 -14.89
N ASP A 55 -8.89 12.68 -15.41
CA ASP A 55 -10.16 13.34 -15.12
C ASP A 55 -10.49 13.33 -13.63
N SER A 56 -10.03 12.32 -12.91
CA SER A 56 -10.21 12.23 -11.46
C SER A 56 -9.51 13.32 -10.67
N TYR A 57 -8.51 13.98 -11.27
CA TYR A 57 -7.77 15.09 -10.66
C TYR A 57 -8.29 16.46 -11.06
N VAL A 58 -9.27 16.52 -11.96
CA VAL A 58 -9.86 17.78 -12.43
C VAL A 58 -11.12 18.05 -11.63
N GLN A 59 -11.19 19.21 -11.00
CA GLN A 59 -12.33 19.64 -10.21
C GLN A 59 -13.44 20.19 -11.11
N SER A 60 -14.63 20.37 -10.55
CA SER A 60 -15.80 20.84 -11.30
C SER A 60 -15.61 22.23 -11.93
N ASP A 61 -14.75 23.06 -11.38
CA ASP A 61 -14.41 24.39 -11.92
C ASP A 61 -13.29 24.36 -12.96
N GLY A 62 -12.78 23.18 -13.31
CA GLY A 62 -11.69 23.00 -14.27
C GLY A 62 -10.30 23.10 -13.69
N SER A 63 -10.17 23.43 -12.41
CA SER A 63 -8.86 23.44 -11.73
C SER A 63 -8.39 22.03 -11.42
N TRP A 64 -7.10 21.87 -11.20
CA TRP A 64 -6.51 20.57 -10.86
C TRP A 64 -6.31 20.43 -9.36
N ASP A 65 -6.58 19.24 -8.86
CA ASP A 65 -6.21 18.83 -7.51
C ASP A 65 -4.75 18.35 -7.51
N TYR A 66 -3.82 19.29 -7.41
CA TYR A 66 -2.39 18.97 -7.45
C TYR A 66 -1.93 18.18 -6.22
N ASP A 67 -2.58 18.38 -5.08
CA ASP A 67 -2.24 17.63 -3.86
C ASP A 67 -2.47 16.13 -4.07
N SER A 68 -3.61 15.76 -4.59
CA SER A 68 -3.91 14.35 -4.90
C SER A 68 -2.99 13.81 -5.99
N LEU A 69 -2.78 14.56 -7.07
CA LEU A 69 -1.91 14.14 -8.15
C LEU A 69 -0.49 13.87 -7.65
N ASN A 70 0.08 14.82 -6.92
CA ASN A 70 1.44 14.70 -6.41
C ASN A 70 1.57 13.59 -5.37
N SER A 71 0.59 13.45 -4.49
CA SER A 71 0.58 12.38 -3.48
C SER A 71 0.56 11.00 -4.12
N HIS A 72 -0.31 10.80 -5.11
CA HIS A 72 -0.39 9.52 -5.80
C HIS A 72 0.88 9.21 -6.58
N ARG A 73 1.44 10.20 -7.27
CA ARG A 73 2.69 10.00 -8.00
C ARG A 73 3.86 9.72 -7.06
N ALA A 74 3.96 10.44 -5.96
CA ALA A 74 5.02 10.22 -4.97
C ALA A 74 4.91 8.81 -4.35
N ILE A 75 3.71 8.34 -4.07
CA ILE A 75 3.49 6.98 -3.58
C ILE A 75 3.96 5.96 -4.61
N ILE A 76 3.52 6.09 -5.86
CA ILE A 76 3.88 5.15 -6.94
C ILE A 76 5.38 5.10 -7.13
N ASP A 77 6.04 6.27 -7.18
CA ASP A 77 7.47 6.36 -7.44
C ASP A 77 8.31 5.84 -6.26
N ASN A 78 7.77 5.83 -5.05
CA ASN A 78 8.50 5.51 -3.83
C ASN A 78 7.89 4.34 -3.05
N ILE A 79 7.01 3.55 -3.65
CA ILE A 79 6.26 2.51 -2.92
C ILE A 79 7.18 1.51 -2.25
N ASP A 80 8.25 1.07 -2.90
CA ASP A 80 9.18 0.10 -2.31
C ASP A 80 9.86 0.68 -1.07
N SER A 81 10.26 1.94 -1.14
CA SER A 81 10.87 2.65 0.00
C SER A 81 9.88 2.83 1.14
N ILE A 82 8.63 3.16 0.81
CA ILE A 82 7.55 3.32 1.81
C ILE A 82 7.32 2.01 2.54
N VAL A 83 7.16 0.92 1.81
CA VAL A 83 6.89 -0.40 2.38
C VAL A 83 8.07 -0.87 3.24
N SER A 84 9.30 -0.78 2.73
CA SER A 84 10.48 -1.22 3.46
C SER A 84 10.75 -0.36 4.69
N SER A 85 10.53 0.96 4.60
CA SER A 85 10.68 1.86 5.75
C SER A 85 9.65 1.58 6.83
N THR A 86 8.41 1.33 6.44
CA THR A 86 7.32 0.99 7.36
C THR A 86 7.63 -0.33 8.07
N TYR A 87 8.14 -1.32 7.34
CA TYR A 87 8.55 -2.60 7.91
C TYR A 87 9.68 -2.42 8.93
N ARG A 88 10.72 -1.65 8.60
CA ARG A 88 11.83 -1.37 9.51
C ARG A 88 11.36 -0.63 10.76
N GLN A 89 10.44 0.30 10.61
CA GLN A 89 9.85 1.01 11.75
C GLN A 89 9.09 0.04 12.66
N GLY A 90 8.31 -0.87 12.09
CA GLY A 90 7.59 -1.90 12.84
C GLY A 90 8.54 -2.82 13.62
N LEU A 91 9.66 -3.22 13.00
CA LEU A 91 10.69 -4.01 13.67
C LEU A 91 11.33 -3.24 14.83
N SER A 92 11.68 -1.98 14.62
CA SER A 92 12.27 -1.12 15.64
C SER A 92 11.33 -0.97 16.84
N ASP A 93 10.04 -0.70 16.58
CA ASP A 93 9.04 -0.58 17.64
C ASP A 93 8.83 -1.90 18.36
N GLY A 94 8.84 -3.02 17.65
CA GLY A 94 8.76 -4.35 18.23
C GLY A 94 9.94 -4.65 19.16
N GLN A 95 11.15 -4.32 18.74
CA GLN A 95 12.35 -4.49 19.54
C GLN A 95 12.33 -3.64 20.81
N LYS A 96 11.87 -2.39 20.72
CA LYS A 96 11.69 -1.52 21.86
C LYS A 96 10.72 -2.11 22.88
N ASN A 97 9.59 -2.64 22.40
CA ASN A 97 8.61 -3.26 23.27
C ASN A 97 9.16 -4.52 23.96
N VAL A 98 9.92 -5.33 23.26
CA VAL A 98 10.58 -6.50 23.84
C VAL A 98 11.59 -6.10 24.91
N VAL A 99 12.41 -5.08 24.64
CA VAL A 99 13.38 -4.58 25.61
C VAL A 99 12.67 -4.01 26.84
N GLN A 100 11.63 -3.24 26.68
CA GLN A 100 10.82 -2.69 27.78
C GLN A 100 10.16 -3.80 28.59
N SER A 101 9.61 -4.79 27.93
CA SER A 101 9.02 -5.96 28.60
C SER A 101 10.07 -6.75 29.38
N ALA A 102 11.25 -6.95 28.83
CA ALA A 102 12.36 -7.62 29.50
C ALA A 102 12.86 -6.83 30.70
N ALA A 103 12.91 -5.48 30.59
CA ALA A 103 13.32 -4.62 31.72
C ALA A 103 12.30 -4.64 32.86
N ASN A 104 11.04 -4.91 32.58
CA ASN A 104 9.96 -4.93 33.57
C ASN A 104 9.63 -6.33 34.10
N VAL A 105 10.37 -7.35 33.70
CA VAL A 105 10.05 -8.77 33.94
C VAL A 105 10.44 -9.24 35.33
N SER A 106 10.89 -8.40 36.24
CA SER A 106 11.22 -8.88 37.59
C SER A 106 10.02 -9.42 38.37
N THR A 107 8.77 -9.27 37.91
CA THR A 107 7.60 -9.64 38.72
C THR A 107 6.37 -10.12 37.94
N GLN A 108 6.42 -10.27 36.61
CA GLN A 108 5.20 -10.65 35.87
C GLN A 108 5.48 -11.66 34.77
N THR A 109 4.53 -12.58 34.62
CA THR A 109 4.44 -13.44 33.44
C THR A 109 4.49 -12.59 32.18
N PRO A 110 5.36 -12.94 31.23
CA PRO A 110 5.43 -12.20 29.98
C PRO A 110 4.07 -12.24 29.31
N GLN A 111 3.44 -11.09 29.22
CA GLN A 111 2.28 -10.97 28.38
C GLN A 111 2.72 -11.15 26.94
N SER A 112 1.91 -11.90 26.20
CA SER A 112 2.13 -12.03 24.78
C SER A 112 2.25 -10.62 24.20
N THR A 113 3.43 -10.28 23.71
CA THR A 113 3.63 -9.01 23.00
C THR A 113 2.70 -8.98 21.80
N PRO A 114 2.05 -7.85 21.52
CA PRO A 114 1.14 -7.75 20.39
C PRO A 114 1.90 -7.65 19.05
N GLN A 115 2.79 -8.61 18.78
CA GLN A 115 3.48 -8.66 17.49
C GLN A 115 2.49 -8.80 16.34
N GLY A 116 1.41 -9.58 16.55
CA GLY A 116 0.33 -9.68 15.59
C GLY A 116 -0.38 -8.36 15.36
N THR A 117 -0.56 -7.55 16.41
CA THR A 117 -1.21 -6.24 16.31
C THR A 117 -0.35 -5.25 15.52
N GLN A 118 0.96 -5.27 15.71
CA GLN A 118 1.88 -4.40 14.95
C GLN A 118 1.93 -4.79 13.48
N THR A 119 1.93 -6.07 13.18
CA THR A 119 1.86 -6.58 11.81
C THR A 119 0.55 -6.13 11.15
N ASN A 120 -0.57 -6.17 11.88
CA ASN A 120 -1.86 -5.71 11.38
C ASN A 120 -1.86 -4.20 11.10
N LYS A 121 -1.27 -3.40 11.98
CA LYS A 121 -1.13 -1.95 11.75
C LYS A 121 -0.31 -1.65 10.52
N LEU A 122 0.78 -2.39 10.33
CA LEU A 122 1.62 -2.25 9.15
C LEU A 122 0.83 -2.56 7.88
N ALA A 123 0.10 -3.66 7.88
CA ALA A 123 -0.74 -4.06 6.76
C ALA A 123 -1.84 -3.02 6.48
N GLU A 124 -2.47 -2.49 7.51
CA GLU A 124 -3.46 -1.42 7.37
C GLU A 124 -2.87 -0.15 6.79
N GLN A 125 -1.68 0.26 7.24
CA GLN A 125 -0.99 1.43 6.71
C GLN A 125 -0.66 1.26 5.23
N VAL A 126 -0.15 0.10 4.85
CA VAL A 126 0.17 -0.20 3.46
C VAL A 126 -1.11 -0.22 2.62
N GLN A 127 -2.19 -0.82 3.10
CA GLN A 127 -3.48 -0.81 2.41
C GLN A 127 -4.03 0.60 2.23
N ASN A 128 -3.94 1.43 3.25
CA ASN A 128 -4.40 2.81 3.17
C ASN A 128 -3.59 3.61 2.15
N ILE A 129 -2.28 3.38 2.10
CA ILE A 129 -1.39 3.98 1.11
C ILE A 129 -1.81 3.55 -0.30
N LEU A 130 -2.00 2.25 -0.51
CA LEU A 130 -2.33 1.69 -1.82
C LEU A 130 -3.73 2.09 -2.29
N ARG A 131 -4.65 2.36 -1.36
CA ARG A 131 -6.00 2.83 -1.70
C ARG A 131 -6.03 4.29 -2.15
N GLY A 132 -5.00 5.05 -1.84
CA GLY A 132 -4.95 6.47 -2.18
C GLY A 132 -6.10 7.26 -1.58
N ASN A 133 -6.50 6.93 -0.35
CA ASN A 133 -7.73 7.43 0.27
C ASN A 133 -7.62 8.84 0.81
N SER A 134 -6.51 9.51 0.60
CA SER A 134 -6.36 10.84 1.19
C SER A 134 -5.49 11.70 0.31
N SER A 135 -6.00 12.86 -0.08
CA SER A 135 -5.22 13.89 -0.74
C SER A 135 -4.11 14.45 0.15
N LYS A 136 -4.21 14.25 1.45
CA LYS A 136 -3.19 14.64 2.42
C LYS A 136 -2.68 13.38 3.09
N LEU A 137 -1.75 12.74 2.44
CA LEU A 137 -1.07 11.59 3.02
C LEU A 137 -0.04 12.09 4.01
N THR A 138 -0.48 12.26 5.25
CA THR A 138 0.45 12.52 6.33
C THR A 138 0.93 11.16 6.83
N PHE A 139 2.10 10.75 6.37
CA PHE A 139 2.76 9.61 6.96
C PHE A 139 3.46 10.05 8.24
N LYS A 140 2.75 9.96 9.34
CA LYS A 140 3.41 9.96 10.63
C LYS A 140 3.76 8.53 10.94
N ILE A 141 4.93 8.20 10.60
CA ILE A 141 5.54 6.95 11.04
C ILE A 141 6.07 7.13 12.45
#